data_e0dfc1e54d39eba231a01b97191d95eb
#
_entry.id   e0dfc1e54d39eba231a01b97191d95eb
#
_cell.length_a   1.000
_cell.length_b   1.000
_cell.length_c   1.000
_cell.angle_alpha   90.00
_cell.angle_beta   90.00
_cell.angle_gamma   90.00
#
_symmetry.space_group_name_H-M   'P 1'
#
loop_
_entity.id
_entity.type
_entity.pdbx_description
1 polymer ?
#
loop_
_entity_poly.entity_id
_entity_poly.type
_entity_poly.pdbx_seq_one_letter_code
_entity_poly.pdbx_strand_id
1 'polypeptide(L)'
;RYHRAAAGQLLGGVARLPYDGYLGSSVDTADYLDHLLSDPSSGVDAPAAVIVETVQGEGGLNVAGTEWLQKVAAIARKHRALLIVDDIQVGVGRTDSFFSFEAAGLRPDIVTMAKSISGYGLPMALVLIDRQLDRWEPGEHNGTFRGNCHAFVTARAALEQFWRTDSLVASVRAKGNLLKSRLEQIAQKYDPSRASTKGRGMMRGIDLKSGEVAGQVISKAFKRGLIVETSGPKDEVVKCLPPLVIGE
;
A
#
# COMPACT_ATOMS: atom_id res chain seq x y z
N ARG A 1 -1.43 -15.84 -2.04
CA ARG A 1 -1.38 -17.30 -2.24
C ARG A 1 0.06 -17.82 -2.18
N TYR A 2 0.96 -17.24 -2.93
CA TYR A 2 2.39 -17.61 -2.93
C TYR A 2 3.06 -17.36 -1.58
N HIS A 3 2.74 -16.25 -0.93
CA HIS A 3 3.28 -15.92 0.39
C HIS A 3 2.87 -16.92 1.47
N ARG A 4 1.66 -17.48 1.40
CA ARG A 4 1.21 -18.52 2.33
C ARG A 4 1.83 -19.89 2.08
N ALA A 5 2.16 -20.22 0.82
CA ALA A 5 2.82 -21.48 0.50
C ALA A 5 4.27 -21.53 1.01
N ALA A 6 4.95 -20.37 1.06
CA ALA A 6 6.31 -20.27 1.57
C ALA A 6 6.39 -20.13 3.10
N ALA A 7 5.31 -19.73 3.77
CA ALA A 7 5.23 -19.53 5.21
C ALA A 7 4.63 -20.78 5.88
N GLY A 8 5.42 -21.82 6.03
CA GLY A 8 5.00 -23.04 6.72
C GLY A 8 4.59 -22.83 8.18
N GLN A 9 5.13 -21.78 8.82
CA GLN A 9 4.70 -21.30 10.14
C GLN A 9 4.63 -19.78 10.12
N LEU A 10 3.46 -19.23 10.44
CA LEU A 10 3.30 -17.82 10.68
C LEU A 10 3.77 -17.51 12.10
N LEU A 11 4.43 -16.36 12.29
CA LEU A 11 4.77 -15.86 13.62
C LEU A 11 3.52 -15.81 14.47
N GLY A 12 3.62 -16.35 15.70
CA GLY A 12 2.56 -16.22 16.71
C GLY A 12 2.32 -14.75 17.08
N GLY A 13 1.19 -14.47 17.70
CA GLY A 13 0.86 -13.10 18.12
C GLY A 13 0.44 -12.15 16.99
N VAL A 14 0.08 -12.67 15.82
CA VAL A 14 -0.44 -11.86 14.68
C VAL A 14 -1.87 -12.29 14.35
N ALA A 15 -2.83 -11.41 14.64
CA ALA A 15 -4.20 -11.54 14.17
C ALA A 15 -4.38 -10.83 12.82
N ARG A 16 -5.03 -11.50 11.87
CA ARG A 16 -5.35 -10.92 10.55
C ARG A 16 -6.82 -10.61 10.49
N LEU A 17 -7.13 -9.38 10.10
CA LEU A 17 -8.48 -8.85 10.08
C LEU A 17 -8.93 -8.53 8.66
N PRO A 18 -10.24 -8.57 8.39
CA PRO A 18 -10.80 -8.14 7.13
C PRO A 18 -10.48 -6.66 6.86
N TYR A 19 -10.07 -6.37 5.63
CA TYR A 19 -9.83 -5.01 5.15
C TYR A 19 -11.15 -4.30 4.86
N ASP A 20 -11.08 -2.98 4.63
CA ASP A 20 -12.23 -2.17 4.23
C ASP A 20 -13.01 -2.77 3.05
N GLY A 21 -14.32 -2.89 3.18
CA GLY A 21 -15.21 -3.45 2.16
C GLY A 21 -15.09 -4.98 1.93
N TYR A 22 -14.21 -5.69 2.63
CA TYR A 22 -14.02 -7.14 2.42
C TYR A 22 -15.29 -7.98 2.72
N LEU A 23 -16.05 -7.58 3.70
CA LEU A 23 -17.32 -8.25 4.09
C LEU A 23 -18.55 -7.62 3.41
N GLY A 24 -18.34 -6.83 2.36
CA GLY A 24 -19.41 -6.10 1.67
C GLY A 24 -19.69 -4.74 2.32
N SER A 25 -20.56 -3.96 1.68
CA SER A 25 -20.85 -2.57 2.10
C SER A 25 -21.71 -2.46 3.36
N SER A 26 -22.33 -3.55 3.80
CA SER A 26 -23.19 -3.57 5.01
C SER A 26 -22.42 -3.81 6.29
N VAL A 27 -21.15 -4.20 6.23
CA VAL A 27 -20.33 -4.52 7.40
C VAL A 27 -19.11 -3.60 7.43
N ASP A 28 -19.05 -2.76 8.45
CA ASP A 28 -17.85 -1.98 8.75
C ASP A 28 -16.83 -2.86 9.47
N THR A 29 -15.74 -3.17 8.79
CA THR A 29 -14.68 -4.03 9.33
C THR A 29 -13.85 -3.33 10.42
N ALA A 30 -13.92 -2.01 10.55
CA ALA A 30 -13.34 -1.29 11.68
C ALA A 30 -14.16 -1.52 12.96
N ASP A 31 -15.51 -1.58 12.88
CA ASP A 31 -16.35 -1.97 14.04
C ASP A 31 -16.05 -3.41 14.47
N TYR A 32 -15.80 -4.29 13.51
CA TYR A 32 -15.39 -5.66 13.81
C TYR A 32 -14.06 -5.70 14.59
N LEU A 33 -13.08 -4.90 14.19
CA LEU A 33 -11.82 -4.74 14.92
C LEU A 33 -12.07 -4.26 16.36
N ASP A 34 -12.87 -3.20 16.55
CA ASP A 34 -13.15 -2.67 17.87
C ASP A 34 -13.87 -3.69 18.77
N HIS A 35 -14.80 -4.45 18.20
CA HIS A 35 -15.49 -5.51 18.91
C HIS A 35 -14.53 -6.60 19.40
N LEU A 36 -13.66 -7.10 18.52
CA LEU A 36 -12.65 -8.11 18.88
C LEU A 36 -11.71 -7.64 20.00
N LEU A 37 -11.27 -6.39 19.96
CA LEU A 37 -10.35 -5.84 20.96
C LEU A 37 -11.06 -5.46 22.27
N SER A 38 -12.37 -5.28 22.26
CA SER A 38 -13.16 -4.94 23.43
C SER A 38 -13.70 -6.16 24.18
N ASP A 39 -13.82 -7.31 23.51
CA ASP A 39 -14.34 -8.55 24.08
C ASP A 39 -13.20 -9.43 24.62
N PRO A 40 -13.07 -9.60 25.96
CA PRO A 40 -12.02 -10.43 26.53
C PRO A 40 -12.14 -11.91 26.16
N SER A 41 -13.27 -12.33 25.59
CA SER A 41 -13.51 -13.71 25.15
C SER A 41 -13.30 -13.90 23.64
N SER A 42 -12.87 -12.86 22.91
CA SER A 42 -12.66 -12.90 21.46
C SER A 42 -11.54 -13.84 21.00
N GLY A 43 -10.63 -14.22 21.90
CA GLY A 43 -9.42 -14.96 21.58
C GLY A 43 -8.31 -14.10 20.93
N VAL A 44 -8.49 -12.79 20.90
CA VAL A 44 -7.49 -11.82 20.42
C VAL A 44 -6.95 -11.03 21.60
N ASP A 45 -5.68 -11.22 21.91
CA ASP A 45 -5.00 -10.46 22.95
C ASP A 45 -4.86 -8.98 22.56
N ALA A 46 -4.69 -8.10 23.55
CA ALA A 46 -4.44 -6.68 23.32
C ALA A 46 -3.18 -6.51 22.45
N PRO A 47 -3.28 -5.95 21.23
CA PRO A 47 -2.15 -5.88 20.32
C PRO A 47 -1.19 -4.75 20.71
N ALA A 48 0.11 -4.94 20.45
CA ALA A 48 1.09 -3.86 20.55
C ALA A 48 0.89 -2.81 19.45
N ALA A 49 0.44 -3.23 18.28
CA ALA A 49 0.23 -2.35 17.13
C ALA A 49 -0.84 -2.88 16.17
N VAL A 50 -1.43 -1.95 15.41
CA VAL A 50 -2.24 -2.23 14.22
C VAL A 50 -1.45 -1.74 13.01
N ILE A 51 -1.16 -2.64 12.04
CA ILE A 51 -0.51 -2.29 10.79
C ILE A 51 -1.50 -2.32 9.63
N VAL A 52 -1.45 -1.30 8.76
CA VAL A 52 -2.37 -1.16 7.63
C VAL A 52 -1.69 -0.55 6.41
N GLU A 53 -2.03 -1.02 5.20
CA GLU A 53 -1.80 -0.31 3.94
C GLU A 53 -3.01 0.59 3.65
N THR A 54 -2.80 1.81 3.15
CA THR A 54 -3.91 2.69 2.70
C THR A 54 -4.49 2.24 1.36
N VAL A 55 -3.68 1.56 0.55
CA VAL A 55 -4.08 0.84 -0.66
C VAL A 55 -3.33 -0.49 -0.66
N GLN A 56 -4.04 -1.59 -0.73
CA GLN A 56 -3.43 -2.92 -0.79
C GLN A 56 -2.72 -3.15 -2.11
N GLY A 57 -1.39 -3.05 -2.13
CA GLY A 57 -0.60 -3.14 -3.35
C GLY A 57 -0.65 -4.51 -4.00
N GLU A 58 -0.46 -5.57 -3.22
CA GLU A 58 -0.50 -6.96 -3.68
C GLU A 58 -1.88 -7.61 -3.44
N GLY A 59 -2.70 -7.01 -2.59
CA GLY A 59 -4.05 -7.49 -2.26
C GLY A 59 -5.12 -7.17 -3.30
N GLY A 60 -4.77 -6.62 -4.46
CA GLY A 60 -5.71 -6.33 -5.55
C GLY A 60 -6.12 -4.86 -5.65
N LEU A 61 -5.25 -3.96 -5.27
CA LEU A 61 -5.42 -2.50 -5.36
C LEU A 61 -6.68 -1.98 -4.64
N ASN A 62 -7.09 -2.64 -3.56
CA ASN A 62 -8.19 -2.16 -2.74
C ASN A 62 -7.78 -0.87 -2.03
N VAL A 63 -8.57 0.17 -2.17
CA VAL A 63 -8.35 1.48 -1.54
C VAL A 63 -9.22 1.59 -0.31
N ALA A 64 -8.61 1.83 0.84
CA ALA A 64 -9.37 2.09 2.06
C ALA A 64 -10.00 3.49 2.04
N GLY A 65 -11.25 3.57 2.50
CA GLY A 65 -11.94 4.85 2.70
C GLY A 65 -11.30 5.68 3.81
N THR A 66 -11.35 6.99 3.65
CA THR A 66 -10.81 7.94 4.65
C THR A 66 -11.43 7.72 6.03
N GLU A 67 -12.74 7.58 6.10
CA GLU A 67 -13.47 7.37 7.37
C GLU A 67 -13.07 6.05 8.04
N TRP A 68 -12.93 4.98 7.25
CA TRP A 68 -12.48 3.69 7.76
C TRP A 68 -11.05 3.78 8.33
N LEU A 69 -10.12 4.43 7.63
CA LEU A 69 -8.75 4.64 8.11
C LEU A 69 -8.70 5.46 9.40
N GLN A 70 -9.48 6.53 9.48
CA GLN A 70 -9.60 7.37 10.68
C GLN A 70 -10.16 6.56 11.85
N LYS A 71 -11.16 5.71 11.60
CA LYS A 71 -11.77 4.84 12.60
C LYS A 71 -10.78 3.80 13.11
N VAL A 72 -10.03 3.13 12.22
CA VAL A 72 -8.96 2.21 12.61
C VAL A 72 -7.92 2.91 13.49
N ALA A 73 -7.50 4.13 13.12
CA ALA A 73 -6.57 4.92 13.92
C ALA A 73 -7.13 5.28 15.31
N ALA A 74 -8.41 5.62 15.40
CA ALA A 74 -9.07 5.92 16.67
C ALA A 74 -9.18 4.66 17.56
N ILE A 75 -9.49 3.51 16.96
CA ILE A 75 -9.56 2.21 17.66
C ILE A 75 -8.19 1.80 18.18
N ALA A 76 -7.14 1.93 17.37
CA ALA A 76 -5.77 1.66 17.82
C ALA A 76 -5.44 2.48 19.08
N ARG A 77 -5.70 3.78 19.07
CA ARG A 77 -5.49 4.67 20.23
C ARG A 77 -6.35 4.27 21.45
N LYS A 78 -7.63 3.96 21.24
CA LYS A 78 -8.56 3.50 22.29
C LYS A 78 -7.99 2.29 23.03
N HIS A 79 -7.41 1.35 22.28
CA HIS A 79 -6.83 0.11 22.82
C HIS A 79 -5.34 0.23 23.14
N ARG A 80 -4.76 1.43 23.14
CA ARG A 80 -3.34 1.71 23.40
C ARG A 80 -2.36 0.96 22.48
N ALA A 81 -2.82 0.60 21.30
CA ALA A 81 -2.00 0.00 20.26
C ALA A 81 -1.37 1.10 19.39
N LEU A 82 -0.15 0.89 18.92
CA LEU A 82 0.49 1.77 17.94
C LEU A 82 -0.19 1.63 16.58
N LEU A 83 -0.26 2.72 15.83
CA LEU A 83 -0.67 2.71 14.44
C LEU A 83 0.57 2.66 13.55
N ILE A 84 0.70 1.61 12.75
CA ILE A 84 1.75 1.46 11.75
C ILE A 84 1.11 1.58 10.37
N VAL A 85 1.63 2.48 9.53
CA VAL A 85 1.23 2.53 8.12
C VAL A 85 2.33 1.92 7.27
N ASP A 86 1.97 0.91 6.48
CA ASP A 86 2.84 0.35 5.46
C ASP A 86 2.75 1.17 4.18
N ASP A 87 3.73 2.04 4.01
CA ASP A 87 3.85 2.97 2.89
C ASP A 87 4.88 2.51 1.83
N ILE A 88 5.29 1.23 1.90
CA ILE A 88 6.35 0.65 1.07
C ILE A 88 6.05 0.79 -0.42
N GLN A 89 4.83 0.46 -0.84
CA GLN A 89 4.46 0.48 -2.26
C GLN A 89 3.65 1.71 -2.64
N VAL A 90 2.95 2.30 -1.68
CA VAL A 90 1.92 3.32 -1.90
C VAL A 90 2.38 4.74 -1.60
N GLY A 91 3.50 4.89 -0.89
CA GLY A 91 4.10 6.18 -0.54
C GLY A 91 4.98 6.76 -1.64
N VAL A 92 5.71 7.82 -1.28
CA VAL A 92 6.65 8.56 -2.13
C VAL A 92 5.99 8.99 -3.45
N GLY A 93 4.78 9.57 -3.34
CA GLY A 93 4.04 10.13 -4.47
C GLY A 93 3.19 9.14 -5.26
N ARG A 94 3.33 7.84 -5.06
CA ARG A 94 2.63 6.82 -5.85
C ARG A 94 1.11 7.01 -5.85
N THR A 95 0.55 7.43 -4.72
CA THR A 95 -0.88 7.64 -4.50
C THR A 95 -1.26 9.13 -4.36
N ASP A 96 -0.55 10.00 -5.09
CA ASP A 96 -0.77 11.44 -5.26
C ASP A 96 -0.44 12.35 -4.06
N SER A 97 0.27 11.82 -3.06
CA SER A 97 0.87 12.57 -1.94
C SER A 97 2.19 11.90 -1.53
N PHE A 98 3.07 12.59 -0.78
CA PHE A 98 4.33 11.98 -0.35
C PHE A 98 4.05 10.75 0.52
N PHE A 99 3.27 10.91 1.58
CA PHE A 99 2.74 9.78 2.34
C PHE A 99 1.32 9.45 1.91
N SER A 100 1.02 8.19 1.72
CA SER A 100 -0.28 7.74 1.23
C SER A 100 -1.44 8.08 2.16
N PHE A 101 -1.16 8.30 3.43
CA PHE A 101 -2.13 8.56 4.50
C PHE A 101 -2.44 10.04 4.73
N GLU A 102 -1.77 10.97 4.04
CA GLU A 102 -1.98 12.42 4.22
C GLU A 102 -3.44 12.82 3.95
N ALA A 103 -4.04 12.29 2.88
CA ALA A 103 -5.43 12.59 2.53
C ALA A 103 -6.44 12.18 3.61
N ALA A 104 -6.11 11.16 4.41
CA ALA A 104 -6.93 10.73 5.54
C ALA A 104 -6.62 11.49 6.85
N GLY A 105 -5.63 12.38 6.85
CA GLY A 105 -5.22 13.16 8.02
C GLY A 105 -4.70 12.31 9.17
N LEU A 106 -4.15 11.12 8.88
CA LEU A 106 -3.64 10.23 9.91
C LEU A 106 -2.31 10.75 10.48
N ARG A 107 -2.05 10.37 11.72
CA ARG A 107 -0.76 10.52 12.40
C ARG A 107 -0.32 9.15 12.91
N PRO A 108 0.32 8.34 12.05
CA PRO A 108 0.85 7.04 12.47
C PRO A 108 2.03 7.22 13.44
N ASP A 109 2.20 6.25 14.32
CA ASP A 109 3.34 6.17 15.24
C ASP A 109 4.58 5.64 14.52
N ILE A 110 4.36 4.76 13.52
CA ILE A 110 5.42 4.17 12.71
C ILE A 110 4.98 4.16 11.23
N VAL A 111 5.94 4.46 10.34
CA VAL A 111 5.74 4.35 8.88
C VAL A 111 6.87 3.49 8.30
N THR A 112 6.52 2.43 7.57
CA THR A 112 7.49 1.63 6.83
C THR A 112 7.56 2.09 5.38
N MET A 113 8.77 2.29 4.86
CA MET A 113 9.02 2.79 3.51
C MET A 113 10.11 1.98 2.82
N ALA A 114 9.95 1.74 1.53
CA ALA A 114 10.98 1.15 0.67
C ALA A 114 10.74 1.53 -0.80
N LYS A 115 11.24 0.75 -1.73
CA LYS A 115 11.01 0.91 -3.18
C LYS A 115 11.36 2.32 -3.68
N SER A 116 10.36 3.16 -3.98
CA SER A 116 10.57 4.48 -4.57
C SER A 116 11.40 5.45 -3.71
N ILE A 117 11.54 5.21 -2.40
CA ILE A 117 12.31 6.09 -1.52
C ILE A 117 13.79 6.17 -1.90
N SER A 118 14.35 5.12 -2.51
CA SER A 118 15.74 5.15 -2.99
C SER A 118 15.98 6.09 -4.17
N GLY A 119 14.93 6.53 -4.84
CA GLY A 119 14.97 7.43 -6.00
C GLY A 119 15.45 6.78 -7.29
N TYR A 120 16.38 5.84 -7.23
CA TYR A 120 16.98 5.19 -8.40
C TYR A 120 16.70 3.67 -8.50
N GLY A 121 16.10 3.06 -7.48
CA GLY A 121 15.83 1.62 -7.46
C GLY A 121 16.93 0.79 -6.78
N LEU A 122 17.86 1.40 -6.08
CA LEU A 122 18.80 0.70 -5.21
C LEU A 122 18.07 0.15 -3.98
N PRO A 123 18.51 -1.01 -3.42
CA PRO A 123 17.92 -1.57 -2.22
C PRO A 123 18.00 -0.59 -1.03
N MET A 124 16.84 -0.17 -0.55
CA MET A 124 16.71 0.74 0.59
C MET A 124 15.37 0.50 1.28
N ALA A 125 15.39 0.53 2.61
CA ALA A 125 14.20 0.59 3.44
C ALA A 125 14.42 1.57 4.58
N LEU A 126 13.34 2.23 4.98
CA LEU A 126 13.30 3.13 6.13
C LEU A 126 12.13 2.73 7.02
N VAL A 127 12.32 2.94 8.31
CA VAL A 127 11.24 2.96 9.29
C VAL A 127 11.30 4.33 9.96
N LEU A 128 10.25 5.13 9.76
CA LEU A 128 10.07 6.38 10.49
C LEU A 128 9.31 6.05 11.77
N ILE A 129 9.84 6.52 12.90
CA ILE A 129 9.30 6.23 14.23
C ILE A 129 9.04 7.55 14.94
N ASP A 130 7.92 7.64 15.67
CA ASP A 130 7.72 8.75 16.59
C ASP A 130 8.89 8.78 17.61
N ARG A 131 9.39 10.00 17.87
CA ARG A 131 10.55 10.18 18.76
C ARG A 131 10.35 9.56 20.15
N GLN A 132 9.13 9.48 20.64
CA GLN A 132 8.84 8.89 21.96
C GLN A 132 9.03 7.37 21.98
N LEU A 133 9.05 6.72 20.79
CA LEU A 133 9.26 5.29 20.64
C LEU A 133 10.75 4.92 20.43
N ASP A 134 11.61 5.90 20.16
CA ASP A 134 13.06 5.69 20.02
C ASP A 134 13.70 5.54 21.42
N ARG A 135 13.63 4.32 21.94
CA ARG A 135 14.05 3.98 23.30
C ARG A 135 15.14 2.92 23.34
N TRP A 136 15.76 2.61 22.20
CA TRP A 136 16.86 1.65 22.16
C TRP A 136 18.09 2.19 22.84
N GLU A 137 18.71 1.33 23.63
CA GLU A 137 20.05 1.58 24.14
C GLU A 137 21.10 1.35 23.04
N PRO A 138 22.28 1.97 23.13
CA PRO A 138 23.35 1.78 22.17
C PRO A 138 23.66 0.30 21.94
N GLY A 139 23.56 -0.18 20.71
CA GLY A 139 23.85 -1.56 20.33
C GLY A 139 22.66 -2.52 20.32
N GLU A 140 21.51 -2.16 20.90
CA GLU A 140 20.32 -3.03 20.90
C GLU A 140 19.74 -3.23 19.50
N HIS A 141 19.83 -2.21 18.65
CA HIS A 141 19.35 -2.27 17.28
C HIS A 141 20.52 -2.18 16.30
N ASN A 142 21.16 -3.30 16.03
CA ASN A 142 22.37 -3.41 15.23
C ASN A 142 22.23 -4.36 14.04
N GLY A 143 23.03 -4.15 13.00
CA GLY A 143 23.10 -5.04 11.83
C GLY A 143 24.18 -4.60 10.85
N THR A 144 25.10 -5.51 10.54
CA THR A 144 26.28 -5.28 9.69
C THR A 144 25.92 -4.74 8.29
N PHE A 145 24.82 -5.23 7.70
CA PHE A 145 24.36 -4.83 6.37
C PHE A 145 23.25 -3.77 6.41
N ARG A 146 23.09 -3.10 7.53
CA ARG A 146 22.10 -2.05 7.67
C ARG A 146 22.58 -0.77 7.00
N GLY A 147 21.79 -0.34 6.02
CA GLY A 147 22.07 0.85 5.24
C GLY A 147 22.93 0.58 4.00
N ASN A 148 22.57 1.28 2.93
CA ASN A 148 23.30 1.30 1.66
C ASN A 148 23.63 2.77 1.34
N CYS A 149 24.89 3.16 1.50
CA CYS A 149 25.31 4.55 1.32
C CYS A 149 24.99 5.09 -0.07
N HIS A 150 25.08 4.27 -1.13
CA HIS A 150 24.69 4.69 -2.48
C HIS A 150 23.20 4.99 -2.57
N ALA A 151 22.37 4.15 -1.95
CA ALA A 151 20.92 4.38 -1.91
C ALA A 151 20.55 5.64 -1.11
N PHE A 152 21.30 5.96 -0.05
CA PHE A 152 21.09 7.21 0.69
C PHE A 152 21.43 8.44 -0.15
N VAL A 153 22.50 8.38 -0.95
CA VAL A 153 22.87 9.48 -1.87
C VAL A 153 21.81 9.66 -2.94
N THR A 154 21.33 8.57 -3.57
CA THR A 154 20.29 8.65 -4.60
C THR A 154 18.95 9.08 -4.04
N ALA A 155 18.56 8.61 -2.85
CA ALA A 155 17.35 9.03 -2.14
C ALA A 155 17.38 10.54 -1.84
N ARG A 156 18.50 11.03 -1.29
CA ARG A 156 18.68 12.46 -1.02
C ARG A 156 18.55 13.29 -2.29
N ALA A 157 19.23 12.90 -3.36
CA ALA A 157 19.17 13.59 -4.64
C ALA A 157 17.72 13.63 -5.18
N ALA A 158 16.97 12.51 -5.10
CA ALA A 158 15.58 12.46 -5.51
C ALA A 158 14.67 13.36 -4.67
N LEU A 159 14.86 13.37 -3.34
CA LEU A 159 14.11 14.26 -2.45
C LEU A 159 14.40 15.74 -2.77
N GLU A 160 15.67 16.09 -2.98
CA GLU A 160 16.07 17.46 -3.33
C GLU A 160 15.55 17.90 -4.70
N GLN A 161 15.50 17.00 -5.67
CA GLN A 161 15.08 17.31 -7.03
C GLN A 161 13.56 17.36 -7.19
N PHE A 162 12.82 16.46 -6.57
CA PHE A 162 11.41 16.24 -6.87
C PHE A 162 10.45 16.67 -5.74
N TRP A 163 10.95 16.86 -4.51
CA TRP A 163 10.10 17.08 -3.34
C TRP A 163 10.27 18.44 -2.67
N ARG A 164 11.01 19.36 -3.30
CA ARG A 164 11.10 20.76 -2.83
C ARG A 164 9.87 21.59 -3.18
N THR A 165 9.09 21.13 -4.15
CA THR A 165 7.87 21.79 -4.63
C THR A 165 6.79 20.74 -4.88
N ASP A 166 5.54 21.18 -5.03
CA ASP A 166 4.41 20.29 -5.33
C ASP A 166 4.32 19.88 -6.81
N SER A 167 5.31 20.20 -7.63
CA SER A 167 5.27 19.95 -9.08
C SER A 167 5.14 18.48 -9.43
N LEU A 168 5.88 17.60 -8.74
CA LEU A 168 5.75 16.14 -8.94
C LEU A 168 4.37 15.65 -8.52
N VAL A 169 3.86 16.09 -7.38
CA VAL A 169 2.53 15.72 -6.89
C VAL A 169 1.45 16.12 -7.88
N ALA A 170 1.51 17.36 -8.40
CA ALA A 170 0.56 17.85 -9.41
C ALA A 170 0.64 17.00 -10.70
N SER A 171 1.86 16.69 -11.17
CA SER A 171 2.09 15.84 -12.33
C SER A 171 1.54 14.42 -12.13
N VAL A 172 1.83 13.80 -10.98
CA VAL A 172 1.32 12.45 -10.63
C VAL A 172 -0.20 12.44 -10.59
N ARG A 173 -0.81 13.47 -10.02
CA ARG A 173 -2.27 13.61 -9.96
C ARG A 173 -2.90 13.70 -11.36
N ALA A 174 -2.34 14.53 -12.24
CA ALA A 174 -2.79 14.66 -13.62
C ALA A 174 -2.67 13.33 -14.38
N LYS A 175 -1.51 12.69 -14.33
CA LYS A 175 -1.27 11.37 -14.96
C LYS A 175 -2.13 10.26 -14.37
N GLY A 176 -2.33 10.25 -13.05
CA GLY A 176 -3.20 9.31 -12.36
C GLY A 176 -4.66 9.42 -12.81
N ASN A 177 -5.14 10.65 -13.05
CA ASN A 177 -6.48 10.89 -13.60
C ASN A 177 -6.58 10.46 -15.08
N LEU A 178 -5.56 10.73 -15.89
CA LEU A 178 -5.50 10.25 -17.27
C LEU A 178 -5.52 8.71 -17.30
N LEU A 179 -4.66 8.07 -16.52
CA LEU A 179 -4.59 6.60 -16.42
C LEU A 179 -5.96 6.03 -15.98
N LYS A 180 -6.58 6.62 -14.96
CA LYS A 180 -7.93 6.23 -14.51
C LYS A 180 -8.93 6.25 -15.66
N SER A 181 -9.03 7.39 -16.36
CA SER A 181 -9.97 7.56 -17.46
C SER A 181 -9.73 6.55 -18.59
N ARG A 182 -8.47 6.28 -18.94
CA ARG A 182 -8.14 5.29 -19.97
C ARG A 182 -8.50 3.87 -19.57
N LEU A 183 -8.20 3.50 -18.33
CA LEU A 183 -8.55 2.16 -17.81
C LEU A 183 -10.08 1.98 -17.70
N GLU A 184 -10.82 3.02 -17.32
CA GLU A 184 -12.30 3.01 -17.31
C GLU A 184 -12.87 2.79 -18.71
N GLN A 185 -12.35 3.49 -19.73
CA GLN A 185 -12.73 3.30 -21.12
C GLN A 185 -12.47 1.86 -21.59
N ILE A 186 -11.32 1.29 -21.23
CA ILE A 186 -10.98 -0.10 -21.56
C ILE A 186 -11.94 -1.07 -20.87
N ALA A 187 -12.21 -0.89 -19.57
CA ALA A 187 -13.10 -1.74 -18.81
C ALA A 187 -14.54 -1.72 -19.38
N GLN A 188 -15.04 -0.52 -19.71
CA GLN A 188 -16.37 -0.36 -20.33
C GLN A 188 -16.47 -1.03 -21.72
N LYS A 189 -15.39 -0.92 -22.52
CA LYS A 189 -15.35 -1.54 -23.85
C LYS A 189 -15.27 -3.06 -23.78
N TYR A 190 -14.63 -3.61 -22.76
CA TYR A 190 -14.46 -5.06 -22.59
C TYR A 190 -15.76 -5.71 -22.13
N ASP A 191 -16.20 -5.43 -20.93
CA ASP A 191 -17.46 -5.86 -20.33
C ASP A 191 -17.64 -5.15 -18.97
N PRO A 192 -18.58 -4.21 -18.84
CA PRO A 192 -18.79 -3.48 -17.59
C PRO A 192 -19.19 -4.36 -16.40
N SER A 193 -19.74 -5.55 -16.64
CA SER A 193 -20.13 -6.50 -15.59
C SER A 193 -18.95 -7.34 -15.08
N ARG A 194 -17.88 -7.46 -15.88
CA ARG A 194 -16.72 -8.32 -15.61
C ARG A 194 -15.43 -7.55 -15.39
N ALA A 195 -15.41 -6.26 -15.64
CA ALA A 195 -14.22 -5.43 -15.48
C ALA A 195 -14.52 -4.16 -14.69
N SER A 196 -13.68 -3.85 -13.73
CA SER A 196 -13.77 -2.62 -12.96
C SER A 196 -12.38 -2.06 -12.67
N THR A 197 -12.28 -0.73 -12.60
CA THR A 197 -11.00 -0.08 -12.26
C THR A 197 -10.80 -0.02 -10.76
N LYS A 198 -9.54 -0.17 -10.32
CA LYS A 198 -9.14 -0.12 -8.91
C LYS A 198 -7.89 0.74 -8.74
N GLY A 199 -7.61 1.12 -7.49
CA GLY A 199 -6.39 1.83 -7.13
C GLY A 199 -6.54 3.34 -7.02
N ARG A 200 -5.42 4.01 -6.65
CA ARG A 200 -5.33 5.47 -6.42
C ARG A 200 -4.04 6.04 -7.00
N GLY A 201 -4.05 7.29 -7.45
CA GLY A 201 -2.91 7.95 -8.06
C GLY A 201 -2.41 7.21 -9.30
N MET A 202 -1.12 6.95 -9.37
CA MET A 202 -0.47 6.15 -10.43
C MET A 202 -0.27 4.67 -10.02
N MET A 203 -0.98 4.19 -9.02
CA MET A 203 -1.15 2.78 -8.71
C MET A 203 -2.57 2.37 -9.08
N ARG A 204 -2.78 1.93 -10.31
CA ARG A 204 -4.11 1.61 -10.83
C ARG A 204 -4.11 0.31 -11.61
N GLY A 205 -5.28 -0.29 -11.73
CA GLY A 205 -5.45 -1.52 -12.50
C GLY A 205 -6.88 -1.75 -12.91
N ILE A 206 -7.06 -2.82 -13.68
CA ILE A 206 -8.37 -3.37 -14.06
C ILE A 206 -8.53 -4.73 -13.39
N ASP A 207 -9.53 -4.85 -12.55
CA ASP A 207 -9.98 -6.12 -12.00
C ASP A 207 -10.83 -6.81 -13.05
N LEU A 208 -10.37 -7.95 -13.57
CA LEU A 208 -11.01 -8.76 -14.59
C LEU A 208 -11.80 -9.93 -14.01
N LYS A 209 -11.89 -10.02 -12.66
CA LYS A 209 -12.56 -11.09 -11.90
C LYS A 209 -12.00 -12.50 -12.18
N SER A 210 -10.95 -12.62 -12.99
CA SER A 210 -10.32 -13.87 -13.40
C SER A 210 -8.82 -13.72 -13.56
N GLY A 211 -8.04 -14.47 -12.77
CA GLY A 211 -6.58 -14.51 -12.89
C GLY A 211 -6.11 -15.12 -14.21
N GLU A 212 -6.87 -16.06 -14.77
CA GLU A 212 -6.55 -16.64 -16.08
C GLU A 212 -6.62 -15.56 -17.18
N VAL A 213 -7.71 -14.78 -17.21
CA VAL A 213 -7.88 -13.68 -18.18
C VAL A 213 -6.81 -12.61 -17.97
N ALA A 214 -6.55 -12.22 -16.73
CA ALA A 214 -5.50 -11.26 -16.40
C ALA A 214 -4.11 -11.74 -16.85
N GLY A 215 -3.78 -13.01 -16.61
CA GLY A 215 -2.54 -13.65 -17.09
C GLY A 215 -2.42 -13.63 -18.61
N GLN A 216 -3.51 -13.90 -19.35
CA GLN A 216 -3.52 -13.79 -20.80
C GLN A 216 -3.29 -12.35 -21.28
N VAL A 217 -3.88 -11.36 -20.60
CA VAL A 217 -3.68 -9.94 -20.92
C VAL A 217 -2.21 -9.58 -20.73
N ILE A 218 -1.59 -9.95 -19.59
CA ILE A 218 -0.18 -9.68 -19.31
C ILE A 218 0.73 -10.31 -20.36
N SER A 219 0.50 -11.58 -20.70
CA SER A 219 1.30 -12.27 -21.72
C SER A 219 1.21 -11.57 -23.09
N LYS A 220 0.01 -11.13 -23.49
CA LYS A 220 -0.19 -10.40 -24.75
C LYS A 220 0.41 -8.98 -24.69
N ALA A 221 0.33 -8.30 -23.54
CA ALA A 221 0.94 -6.99 -23.32
C ALA A 221 2.47 -7.08 -23.45
N PHE A 222 3.09 -8.07 -22.80
CA PHE A 222 4.53 -8.31 -22.87
C PHE A 222 5.01 -8.54 -24.31
N LYS A 223 4.30 -9.35 -25.09
CA LYS A 223 4.60 -9.57 -26.51
C LYS A 223 4.52 -8.29 -27.37
N ARG A 224 3.86 -7.26 -26.87
CA ARG A 224 3.75 -5.93 -27.50
C ARG A 224 4.66 -4.88 -26.89
N GLY A 225 5.60 -5.30 -26.02
CA GLY A 225 6.57 -4.40 -25.39
C GLY A 225 6.04 -3.67 -24.15
N LEU A 226 4.87 -4.02 -23.61
CA LEU A 226 4.34 -3.44 -22.39
C LEU A 226 4.50 -4.41 -21.21
N ILE A 227 5.26 -3.98 -20.19
CA ILE A 227 5.46 -4.73 -18.95
C ILE A 227 4.44 -4.26 -17.93
N VAL A 228 3.56 -5.15 -17.52
CA VAL A 228 2.59 -4.98 -16.45
C VAL A 228 2.53 -6.27 -15.62
N GLU A 229 1.99 -6.22 -14.43
CA GLU A 229 1.92 -7.37 -13.52
C GLU A 229 0.50 -7.62 -13.03
N THR A 230 0.27 -8.78 -12.41
CA THR A 230 -0.98 -9.09 -11.72
C THR A 230 -0.93 -8.69 -10.26
N SER A 231 -2.11 -8.51 -9.66
CA SER A 231 -2.34 -8.33 -8.24
C SER A 231 -3.67 -8.98 -7.86
N GLY A 232 -3.86 -9.15 -6.57
CA GLY A 232 -5.07 -9.75 -6.01
C GLY A 232 -4.89 -11.21 -5.62
N PRO A 233 -5.75 -11.73 -4.71
CA PRO A 233 -5.63 -13.07 -4.16
C PRO A 233 -5.78 -14.20 -5.20
N LYS A 234 -6.31 -13.89 -6.37
CA LYS A 234 -6.49 -14.81 -7.52
C LYS A 234 -5.75 -14.30 -8.76
N ASP A 235 -4.84 -13.34 -8.62
CA ASP A 235 -4.13 -12.68 -9.73
C ASP A 235 -5.08 -11.99 -10.74
N GLU A 236 -6.27 -11.58 -10.31
CA GLU A 236 -7.36 -11.10 -11.16
C GLU A 236 -7.24 -9.64 -11.60
N VAL A 237 -6.34 -8.88 -11.00
CA VAL A 237 -6.14 -7.46 -11.32
C VAL A 237 -4.92 -7.28 -12.20
N VAL A 238 -5.08 -6.72 -13.39
CA VAL A 238 -3.97 -6.23 -14.22
C VAL A 238 -3.51 -4.90 -13.64
N LYS A 239 -2.33 -4.88 -13.01
CA LYS A 239 -1.81 -3.74 -12.26
C LYS A 239 -0.82 -2.91 -13.10
N CYS A 240 -1.04 -1.60 -13.15
CA CYS A 240 -0.19 -0.62 -13.80
C CYS A 240 0.57 0.20 -12.75
N LEU A 241 1.90 0.14 -12.80
CA LEU A 241 2.81 0.89 -11.93
C LEU A 241 3.87 1.63 -12.77
N PRO A 242 3.46 2.61 -13.60
CA PRO A 242 4.42 3.33 -14.43
C PRO A 242 5.38 4.16 -13.54
N PRO A 243 6.58 4.48 -14.01
CA PRO A 243 7.46 5.44 -13.34
C PRO A 243 6.73 6.76 -13.09
N LEU A 244 6.91 7.37 -11.92
CA LEU A 244 6.22 8.64 -11.58
C LEU A 244 6.61 9.79 -12.51
N VAL A 245 7.81 9.71 -13.10
CA VAL A 245 8.36 10.70 -14.04
C VAL A 245 8.08 10.39 -15.50
N ILE A 246 7.28 9.35 -15.80
CA ILE A 246 6.91 9.00 -17.19
C ILE A 246 6.26 10.20 -17.89
N GLY A 247 6.56 10.38 -19.21
CA GLY A 247 5.83 11.32 -20.05
C GLY A 247 4.38 10.88 -20.32
N GLU A 248 3.59 11.75 -20.94
CA GLU A 248 2.23 11.43 -21.39
C GLU A 248 2.23 10.57 -22.66
#